data_2a3bc26a9f6166f7b5a8453b07297bf5
#
_entry.id   2a3bc26a9f6166f7b5a8453b07297bf5
#
_cell.length_a   1.000
_cell.length_b   1.000
_cell.length_c   1.000
_cell.angle_alpha   90.00
_cell.angle_beta   90.00
_cell.angle_gamma   90.00
#
_symmetry.space_group_name_H-M   'P 1'
#
loop_
_entity.id
_entity.type
_entity.pdbx_description
1 polymer ?
#
loop_
_entity_poly.entity_id
_entity_poly.type
_entity_poly.pdbx_seq_one_letter_code
_entity_poly.pdbx_strand_id
1 'polypeptide(L)'
;MIVTYEAFGAKMFGGSRQEIIFSKHQKEIGKPAKWLSVPLVLTSNTWENGKNELSHQDPSLAESMLSETSDISRVLFPADYNSAAETLTQLYQTQGQIWTLVIPKRKIPVLFSMDESKKLLTNGGIRIDWAGHEADTALISLIAIGAYQLLEVLKASSRMKECGIAHNVSYLVEPGRFRVPRNRGEAEYITSETVFNDICLPSCRHVLMVSHTRPELMLGTLQPLWTGRSVKALGFINKGGTLDVEGMNFVNGCSWAHILREVGKLLSINEEVVFSDLERQVLNGNLSPDGVITKINNKEI
;
A
#
# COMPACT_ATOMS: atom_id res chain seq x y z
N MET A 1 18.57 -8.53 11.96
CA MET A 1 17.24 -8.66 11.33
C MET A 1 16.28 -9.26 12.35
N ILE A 2 15.12 -8.67 12.51
CA ILE A 2 14.06 -9.16 13.39
C ILE A 2 12.89 -9.53 12.49
N VAL A 3 12.34 -10.74 12.65
CA VAL A 3 11.22 -11.25 11.87
C VAL A 3 10.09 -11.63 12.82
N THR A 4 8.88 -11.14 12.58
CA THR A 4 7.71 -11.42 13.41
C THR A 4 6.44 -11.46 12.56
N TYR A 5 5.36 -12.04 13.12
CA TYR A 5 4.02 -11.81 12.61
C TYR A 5 3.64 -10.34 12.76
N GLU A 6 2.96 -9.77 11.78
CA GLU A 6 2.61 -8.35 11.79
C GLU A 6 1.85 -7.95 13.04
N ALA A 7 0.82 -8.69 13.43
CA ALA A 7 0.03 -8.40 14.62
C ALA A 7 0.84 -8.41 15.94
N PHE A 8 1.90 -9.22 16.02
CA PHE A 8 2.76 -9.27 17.22
C PHE A 8 3.85 -8.20 17.20
N GLY A 9 4.07 -7.58 16.06
CA GLY A 9 5.02 -6.48 15.91
C GLY A 9 4.73 -5.30 16.84
N ALA A 10 3.48 -5.05 17.18
CA ALA A 10 3.08 -3.98 18.09
C ALA A 10 3.84 -4.00 19.43
N LYS A 11 4.21 -5.19 19.94
CA LYS A 11 5.02 -5.35 21.16
C LYS A 11 6.44 -4.78 21.03
N MET A 12 6.92 -4.60 19.83
CA MET A 12 8.28 -4.10 19.55
C MET A 12 8.33 -2.57 19.43
N PHE A 13 7.20 -1.89 19.34
CA PHE A 13 7.16 -0.46 19.08
C PHE A 13 7.92 0.35 20.13
N GLY A 14 7.76 0.05 21.41
CA GLY A 14 8.42 0.78 22.49
C GLY A 14 9.95 0.81 22.35
N GLY A 15 10.57 -0.35 22.11
CA GLY A 15 12.02 -0.46 21.90
C GLY A 15 12.46 0.21 20.59
N SER A 16 11.76 -0.04 19.50
CA SER A 16 12.06 0.58 18.21
C SER A 16 11.97 2.11 18.28
N ARG A 17 10.98 2.64 18.99
CA ARG A 17 10.80 4.08 19.17
C ARG A 17 11.96 4.72 19.94
N GLN A 18 12.53 4.04 20.95
CA GLN A 18 13.70 4.56 21.67
C GLN A 18 14.90 4.70 20.74
N GLU A 19 15.15 3.72 19.88
CA GLU A 19 16.23 3.79 18.88
C GLU A 19 15.99 4.89 17.84
N ILE A 20 14.75 5.12 17.41
CA ILE A 20 14.39 6.21 16.50
C ILE A 20 14.69 7.57 17.16
N ILE A 21 14.25 7.74 18.41
CA ILE A 21 14.49 8.99 19.17
C ILE A 21 15.99 9.22 19.34
N PHE A 22 16.76 8.20 19.70
CA PHE A 22 18.20 8.27 19.84
C PHE A 22 18.86 8.67 18.51
N SER A 23 18.53 7.98 17.42
CA SER A 23 19.08 8.26 16.09
C SER A 23 18.76 9.69 15.62
N LYS A 24 17.52 10.12 15.85
CA LYS A 24 17.09 11.49 15.54
C LYS A 24 17.93 12.52 16.30
N HIS A 25 18.06 12.35 17.61
CA HIS A 25 18.86 13.26 18.44
C HIS A 25 20.33 13.28 17.99
N GLN A 26 20.93 12.12 17.71
CA GLN A 26 22.30 12.06 17.20
C GLN A 26 22.47 12.81 15.88
N LYS A 27 21.50 12.69 14.97
CA LYS A 27 21.51 13.41 13.69
C LYS A 27 21.40 14.92 13.92
N GLU A 28 20.52 15.36 14.81
CA GLU A 28 20.31 16.78 15.15
C GLU A 28 21.58 17.46 15.72
N ILE A 29 22.39 16.75 16.50
CA ILE A 29 23.67 17.27 17.03
C ILE A 29 24.87 17.05 16.09
N GLY A 30 24.63 16.65 14.84
CA GLY A 30 25.68 16.43 13.84
C GLY A 30 26.53 15.17 14.05
N LYS A 31 26.07 14.22 14.85
CA LYS A 31 26.74 12.94 15.13
C LYS A 31 25.83 11.78 14.75
N PRO A 32 25.54 11.57 13.44
CA PRO A 32 24.59 10.54 13.01
C PRO A 32 25.00 9.17 13.55
N ALA A 33 24.01 8.37 13.93
CA ALA A 33 24.20 7.02 14.41
C ALA A 33 24.91 6.16 13.35
N LYS A 34 25.91 5.38 13.77
CA LYS A 34 26.77 4.58 12.87
C LYS A 34 26.45 3.08 12.89
N TRP A 35 25.45 2.64 13.64
CA TRP A 35 25.02 1.25 13.62
C TRP A 35 24.32 0.94 12.28
N LEU A 36 24.50 -0.27 11.79
CA LEU A 36 23.82 -0.74 10.57
C LEU A 36 22.30 -0.65 10.75
N SER A 37 21.62 -0.16 9.73
CA SER A 37 20.16 -0.08 9.77
C SER A 37 19.52 -1.43 10.04
N VAL A 38 18.44 -1.44 10.83
CA VAL A 38 17.80 -2.66 11.34
C VAL A 38 16.56 -2.97 10.52
N PRO A 39 16.52 -4.12 9.83
CA PRO A 39 15.30 -4.61 9.24
C PRO A 39 14.39 -5.22 10.30
N LEU A 40 13.17 -4.70 10.38
CA LEU A 40 12.05 -5.23 11.14
C LEU A 40 11.03 -5.79 10.14
N VAL A 41 11.10 -7.10 9.94
CA VAL A 41 10.30 -7.78 8.91
C VAL A 41 8.99 -8.26 9.52
N LEU A 42 7.89 -7.73 9.03
CA LEU A 42 6.52 -8.10 9.36
C LEU A 42 6.00 -9.05 8.27
N THR A 43 5.97 -10.33 8.59
CA THR A 43 5.47 -11.38 7.71
C THR A 43 4.21 -12.02 8.28
N SER A 44 3.56 -12.94 7.56
CA SER A 44 2.22 -13.40 7.92
C SER A 44 1.33 -12.19 8.22
N ASN A 45 1.26 -11.31 7.23
CA ASN A 45 0.63 -10.00 7.40
C ASN A 45 -0.89 -10.10 7.61
N THR A 46 -1.50 -9.00 7.95
CA THR A 46 -2.93 -8.87 8.29
C THR A 46 -3.86 -9.56 7.28
N TRP A 47 -3.54 -9.47 6.00
CA TRP A 47 -4.37 -10.00 4.91
C TRP A 47 -4.22 -11.52 4.68
N GLU A 48 -3.15 -12.12 5.22
CA GLU A 48 -2.86 -13.56 5.08
C GLU A 48 -3.34 -14.41 6.25
N ASN A 49 -3.61 -13.78 7.39
CA ASN A 49 -3.85 -14.48 8.65
C ASN A 49 -5.31 -14.83 8.91
N GLY A 50 -6.07 -15.14 7.86
CA GLY A 50 -7.46 -15.54 7.99
C GLY A 50 -7.69 -16.73 8.93
N LYS A 51 -6.77 -17.71 8.97
CA LYS A 51 -6.90 -18.90 9.83
C LYS A 51 -6.80 -18.59 11.34
N ASN A 52 -6.12 -17.53 11.70
CA ASN A 52 -5.89 -17.12 13.09
C ASN A 52 -6.86 -16.03 13.56
N GLU A 53 -7.79 -15.69 12.72
CA GLU A 53 -8.83 -14.69 12.95
C GLU A 53 -8.29 -13.29 13.34
N LEU A 54 -9.15 -12.46 13.91
CA LEU A 54 -8.84 -11.06 14.25
C LEU A 54 -7.64 -10.89 15.19
N SER A 55 -7.32 -11.89 16.01
CA SER A 55 -6.18 -11.83 16.95
C SER A 55 -4.81 -11.70 16.25
N HIS A 56 -4.73 -12.04 14.96
CA HIS A 56 -3.52 -11.97 14.15
C HIS A 56 -3.65 -11.01 12.96
N GLN A 57 -4.69 -10.22 12.94
CA GLN A 57 -5.02 -9.28 11.87
C GLN A 57 -4.92 -7.84 12.39
N ASP A 58 -3.70 -7.30 12.48
CA ASP A 58 -3.47 -5.96 13.00
C ASP A 58 -2.24 -5.30 12.34
N PRO A 59 -2.43 -4.21 11.57
CA PRO A 59 -1.35 -3.45 10.94
C PRO A 59 -0.75 -2.37 11.85
N SER A 60 -1.11 -2.31 13.14
CA SER A 60 -0.81 -1.17 14.03
C SER A 60 0.68 -0.86 14.17
N LEU A 61 1.60 -1.84 14.04
CA LEU A 61 3.02 -1.51 14.12
C LEU A 61 3.47 -0.68 12.92
N ALA A 62 3.13 -1.10 11.68
CA ALA A 62 3.47 -0.34 10.49
C ALA A 62 2.89 1.08 10.55
N GLU A 63 1.65 1.22 11.05
CA GLU A 63 0.97 2.50 11.25
C GLU A 63 1.70 3.39 12.27
N SER A 64 2.09 2.81 13.41
CA SER A 64 2.84 3.54 14.45
C SER A 64 4.22 3.98 13.96
N MET A 65 4.90 3.12 13.21
CA MET A 65 6.21 3.43 12.62
C MET A 65 6.12 4.50 11.53
N LEU A 66 5.02 4.55 10.75
CA LEU A 66 4.74 5.63 9.79
C LEU A 66 4.50 6.97 10.46
N SER A 67 4.06 6.99 11.73
CA SER A 67 3.85 8.23 12.47
C SER A 67 5.17 8.86 12.95
N GLU A 68 6.25 8.10 13.00
CA GLU A 68 7.59 8.58 13.36
C GLU A 68 8.25 9.34 12.19
N THR A 69 9.44 9.88 12.39
CA THR A 69 10.17 10.65 11.38
C THR A 69 10.65 9.76 10.22
N SER A 70 10.20 10.05 9.00
CA SER A 70 10.32 9.16 7.85
C SER A 70 11.77 8.95 7.36
N ASP A 71 12.67 9.86 7.67
CA ASP A 71 14.09 9.78 7.32
C ASP A 71 14.88 8.81 8.24
N ILE A 72 14.28 8.35 9.34
CA ILE A 72 14.85 7.38 10.27
C ILE A 72 13.98 6.13 10.40
N SER A 73 12.67 6.30 10.55
CA SER A 73 11.67 5.23 10.60
C SER A 73 11.08 5.03 9.22
N ARG A 74 11.66 4.14 8.45
CA ARG A 74 11.21 3.83 7.10
C ARG A 74 10.21 2.68 7.12
N VAL A 75 9.06 2.86 6.51
CA VAL A 75 8.03 1.80 6.39
C VAL A 75 7.81 1.49 4.92
N LEU A 76 8.14 0.27 4.55
CA LEU A 76 8.11 -0.18 3.16
C LEU A 76 7.17 -1.38 2.99
N PHE A 77 6.53 -1.39 1.83
CA PHE A 77 5.61 -2.45 1.38
C PHE A 77 6.15 -3.05 0.07
N PRO A 78 7.14 -3.94 0.09
CA PRO A 78 7.61 -4.60 -1.13
C PRO A 78 6.45 -5.31 -1.83
N ALA A 79 6.32 -5.13 -3.15
CA ALA A 79 5.22 -5.66 -3.93
C ALA A 79 5.44 -7.11 -4.37
N ASP A 80 6.69 -7.48 -4.56
CA ASP A 80 7.12 -8.77 -5.12
C ASP A 80 8.54 -9.13 -4.69
N TYR A 81 9.07 -10.24 -5.24
CA TYR A 81 10.42 -10.71 -4.94
C TYR A 81 11.50 -9.68 -5.31
N ASN A 82 11.42 -9.08 -6.50
CA ASN A 82 12.45 -8.16 -6.98
C ASN A 82 12.50 -6.88 -6.14
N SER A 83 11.35 -6.32 -5.81
CA SER A 83 11.27 -5.15 -4.94
C SER A 83 11.69 -5.45 -3.50
N ALA A 84 11.45 -6.68 -2.99
CA ALA A 84 11.92 -7.11 -1.69
C ALA A 84 13.46 -7.28 -1.67
N ALA A 85 14.03 -7.90 -2.71
CA ALA A 85 15.48 -8.06 -2.84
C ALA A 85 16.20 -6.72 -2.92
N GLU A 86 15.70 -5.79 -3.73
CA GLU A 86 16.24 -4.44 -3.82
C GLU A 86 16.10 -3.67 -2.51
N THR A 87 14.97 -3.82 -1.80
CA THR A 87 14.79 -3.23 -0.46
C THR A 87 15.88 -3.66 0.51
N LEU A 88 16.16 -4.96 0.58
CA LEU A 88 17.22 -5.48 1.47
C LEU A 88 18.60 -5.01 1.02
N THR A 89 18.86 -4.93 -0.28
CA THR A 89 20.13 -4.42 -0.83
C THR A 89 20.37 -2.99 -0.38
N GLN A 90 19.39 -2.11 -0.54
CA GLN A 90 19.53 -0.71 -0.12
C GLN A 90 19.60 -0.57 1.40
N LEU A 91 18.82 -1.34 2.16
CA LEU A 91 18.81 -1.31 3.62
C LEU A 91 20.21 -1.51 4.20
N TYR A 92 20.93 -2.54 3.75
CA TYR A 92 22.26 -2.86 4.26
C TYR A 92 23.36 -1.88 3.83
N GLN A 93 23.03 -0.91 2.97
CA GLN A 93 23.90 0.22 2.63
C GLN A 93 23.66 1.45 3.52
N THR A 94 22.69 1.39 4.44
CA THR A 94 22.29 2.51 5.30
C THR A 94 22.70 2.31 6.76
N GLN A 95 22.74 3.40 7.51
CA GLN A 95 23.07 3.42 8.93
C GLN A 95 22.07 4.26 9.71
N GLY A 96 21.85 3.90 10.96
CA GLY A 96 21.06 4.67 11.92
C GLY A 96 19.55 4.72 11.62
N GLN A 97 19.03 3.79 10.82
CA GLN A 97 17.62 3.73 10.43
C GLN A 97 16.96 2.42 10.86
N ILE A 98 15.66 2.46 11.12
CA ILE A 98 14.82 1.26 11.28
C ILE A 98 13.92 1.15 10.05
N TRP A 99 14.02 0.01 9.37
CA TRP A 99 13.24 -0.29 8.19
C TRP A 99 12.16 -1.33 8.53
N THR A 100 10.94 -0.90 8.64
CA THR A 100 9.79 -1.80 8.83
C THR A 100 9.32 -2.28 7.47
N LEU A 101 9.47 -3.57 7.21
CA LEU A 101 9.17 -4.21 5.92
C LEU A 101 7.93 -5.07 6.07
N VAL A 102 6.83 -4.70 5.46
CA VAL A 102 5.59 -5.50 5.43
C VAL A 102 5.62 -6.39 4.19
N ILE A 103 5.93 -7.67 4.40
CA ILE A 103 6.21 -8.61 3.31
C ILE A 103 5.19 -9.76 3.33
N PRO A 104 4.59 -10.11 2.17
CA PRO A 104 3.79 -11.31 2.04
C PRO A 104 4.60 -12.57 2.37
N LYS A 105 3.98 -13.53 3.06
CA LYS A 105 4.51 -14.86 3.30
C LYS A 105 4.28 -15.80 2.11
N ARG A 106 3.17 -15.56 1.37
CA ARG A 106 2.80 -16.34 0.21
C ARG A 106 3.55 -15.89 -1.04
N LYS A 107 3.66 -16.77 -2.01
CA LYS A 107 4.20 -16.41 -3.32
C LYS A 107 3.30 -15.39 -3.99
N ILE A 108 3.90 -14.31 -4.44
CA ILE A 108 3.28 -13.24 -5.23
C ILE A 108 3.89 -13.27 -6.64
N PRO A 109 3.12 -13.02 -7.69
CA PRO A 109 3.68 -12.84 -9.04
C PRO A 109 4.77 -11.75 -9.03
N VAL A 110 5.83 -11.96 -9.81
CA VAL A 110 6.83 -10.91 -10.05
C VAL A 110 6.21 -9.89 -10.99
N LEU A 111 6.03 -8.67 -10.53
CA LEU A 111 5.34 -7.58 -11.23
C LEU A 111 6.32 -6.55 -11.80
N PHE A 112 7.45 -6.36 -11.13
CA PHE A 112 8.48 -5.40 -11.49
C PHE A 112 9.79 -6.09 -11.90
N SER A 113 10.40 -5.60 -12.96
CA SER A 113 11.80 -5.94 -13.29
C SER A 113 12.75 -5.43 -12.20
N MET A 114 14.01 -5.85 -12.21
CA MET A 114 15.01 -5.33 -11.27
C MET A 114 15.25 -3.83 -11.45
N ASP A 115 15.20 -3.31 -12.68
CA ASP A 115 15.40 -1.88 -12.94
C ASP A 115 14.19 -1.05 -12.47
N GLU A 116 12.97 -1.54 -12.69
CA GLU A 116 11.77 -0.92 -12.12
C GLU A 116 11.79 -0.98 -10.59
N SER A 117 12.26 -2.07 -9.98
CA SER A 117 12.42 -2.19 -8.53
C SER A 117 13.42 -1.18 -7.97
N LYS A 118 14.54 -0.94 -8.64
CA LYS A 118 15.50 0.12 -8.27
C LYS A 118 14.86 1.51 -8.37
N LYS A 119 14.15 1.80 -9.47
CA LYS A 119 13.43 3.06 -9.64
C LYS A 119 12.37 3.23 -8.54
N LEU A 120 11.58 2.18 -8.27
CA LEU A 120 10.56 2.14 -7.22
C LEU A 120 11.13 2.50 -5.85
N LEU A 121 12.23 1.88 -5.44
CA LEU A 121 12.88 2.13 -4.15
C LEU A 121 13.55 3.52 -4.09
N THR A 122 14.18 3.95 -5.17
CA THR A 122 14.81 5.28 -5.26
C THR A 122 13.78 6.39 -5.11
N ASN A 123 12.61 6.23 -5.69
CA ASN A 123 11.55 7.24 -5.72
C ASN A 123 10.53 7.10 -4.56
N GLY A 124 10.47 5.93 -3.91
CA GLY A 124 9.42 5.58 -2.94
C GLY A 124 8.10 5.14 -3.58
N GLY A 125 7.99 5.27 -4.90
CA GLY A 125 6.84 4.87 -5.68
C GLY A 125 7.12 4.87 -7.19
N ILE A 126 6.22 4.27 -7.96
CA ILE A 126 6.31 4.21 -9.42
C ILE A 126 4.91 4.23 -10.04
N ARG A 127 4.76 4.93 -11.17
CA ARG A 127 3.59 4.75 -12.05
C ARG A 127 3.78 3.47 -12.86
N ILE A 128 2.70 2.71 -13.00
CA ILE A 128 2.68 1.42 -13.71
C ILE A 128 2.12 1.65 -15.12
N ASP A 129 2.99 1.98 -16.07
CA ASP A 129 2.59 2.42 -17.41
C ASP A 129 1.79 1.35 -18.18
N TRP A 130 2.08 0.07 -17.96
CA TRP A 130 1.38 -1.03 -18.64
C TRP A 130 -0.03 -1.30 -18.06
N ALA A 131 -0.36 -0.80 -16.87
CA ALA A 131 -1.66 -1.03 -16.22
C ALA A 131 -2.72 0.02 -16.60
N GLY A 132 -2.36 1.29 -16.61
CA GLY A 132 -3.30 2.40 -16.87
C GLY A 132 -3.53 2.73 -18.36
N HIS A 133 -4.00 3.93 -18.61
CA HIS A 133 -4.08 4.60 -19.90
C HIS A 133 -2.96 5.64 -20.04
N GLU A 134 -2.84 6.25 -21.21
CA GLU A 134 -1.91 7.36 -21.39
C GLU A 134 -2.20 8.51 -20.44
N ALA A 135 -1.13 9.19 -20.00
CA ALA A 135 -1.19 10.19 -18.93
C ALA A 135 -2.21 11.31 -19.21
N ASP A 136 -2.32 11.76 -20.45
CA ASP A 136 -3.17 12.91 -20.82
C ASP A 136 -4.67 12.60 -20.81
N THR A 137 -5.05 11.32 -20.81
CA THR A 137 -6.45 10.87 -20.83
C THR A 137 -6.96 10.41 -19.48
N ALA A 138 -6.08 10.22 -18.51
CA ALA A 138 -6.45 9.68 -17.20
C ALA A 138 -7.35 10.66 -16.41
N LEU A 139 -8.52 10.19 -16.00
CA LEU A 139 -9.49 10.93 -15.21
C LEU A 139 -9.28 10.77 -13.70
N ILE A 140 -8.74 9.61 -13.31
CA ILE A 140 -8.56 9.21 -11.92
C ILE A 140 -7.21 8.50 -11.75
N SER A 141 -6.56 8.75 -10.62
CA SER A 141 -5.37 8.02 -10.17
C SER A 141 -5.76 6.92 -9.19
N LEU A 142 -5.41 5.67 -9.51
CA LEU A 142 -5.48 4.54 -8.59
C LEU A 142 -4.11 4.35 -7.95
N ILE A 143 -4.03 4.45 -6.63
CA ILE A 143 -2.77 4.33 -5.89
C ILE A 143 -2.85 3.13 -4.96
N ALA A 144 -1.97 2.15 -5.15
CA ALA A 144 -1.89 0.96 -4.32
C ALA A 144 -0.71 1.03 -3.33
N ILE A 145 -0.92 0.55 -2.11
CA ILE A 145 0.08 0.42 -1.03
C ILE A 145 -0.12 -0.95 -0.39
N GLY A 146 0.85 -1.83 -0.59
CA GLY A 146 0.76 -3.24 -0.19
C GLY A 146 0.57 -4.18 -1.37
N ALA A 147 1.22 -5.34 -1.31
CA ALA A 147 1.28 -6.28 -2.43
C ALA A 147 -0.09 -6.81 -2.85
N TYR A 148 -0.94 -7.19 -1.89
CA TYR A 148 -2.29 -7.69 -2.17
C TYR A 148 -3.21 -6.59 -2.69
N GLN A 149 -3.07 -5.37 -2.18
CA GLN A 149 -3.81 -4.20 -2.65
C GLN A 149 -3.45 -3.86 -4.09
N LEU A 150 -2.18 -4.01 -4.46
CA LEU A 150 -1.75 -3.85 -5.86
C LEU A 150 -2.43 -4.88 -6.78
N LEU A 151 -2.50 -6.14 -6.38
CA LEU A 151 -3.17 -7.17 -7.18
C LEU A 151 -4.66 -6.84 -7.41
N GLU A 152 -5.36 -6.35 -6.38
CA GLU A 152 -6.76 -5.95 -6.51
C GLU A 152 -6.92 -4.69 -7.39
N VAL A 153 -6.02 -3.73 -7.26
CA VAL A 153 -6.00 -2.53 -8.14
C VAL A 153 -5.72 -2.92 -9.60
N LEU A 154 -4.83 -3.87 -9.85
CA LEU A 154 -4.55 -4.34 -11.22
C LEU A 154 -5.74 -5.08 -11.83
N LYS A 155 -6.47 -5.89 -11.06
CA LYS A 155 -7.74 -6.52 -11.50
C LYS A 155 -8.78 -5.44 -11.86
N ALA A 156 -8.95 -4.42 -11.00
CA ALA A 156 -9.85 -3.31 -11.25
C ALA A 156 -9.44 -2.52 -12.50
N SER A 157 -8.14 -2.24 -12.66
CA SER A 157 -7.58 -1.56 -13.84
C SER A 157 -7.86 -2.32 -15.13
N SER A 158 -7.74 -3.66 -15.14
CA SER A 158 -8.08 -4.48 -16.29
C SER A 158 -9.54 -4.29 -16.69
N ARG A 159 -10.46 -4.36 -15.74
CA ARG A 159 -11.89 -4.13 -15.98
C ARG A 159 -12.18 -2.69 -16.46
N MET A 160 -11.50 -1.69 -15.89
CA MET A 160 -11.63 -0.29 -16.33
C MET A 160 -11.20 -0.12 -17.78
N LYS A 161 -10.13 -0.79 -18.22
CA LYS A 161 -9.71 -0.80 -19.63
C LYS A 161 -10.78 -1.40 -20.54
N GLU A 162 -11.36 -2.53 -20.16
CA GLU A 162 -12.46 -3.18 -20.89
C GLU A 162 -13.68 -2.25 -21.03
N CYS A 163 -13.95 -1.43 -20.02
CA CYS A 163 -15.07 -0.47 -20.01
C CYS A 163 -14.69 0.91 -20.59
N GLY A 164 -13.46 1.11 -21.10
CA GLY A 164 -13.02 2.39 -21.67
C GLY A 164 -12.89 3.54 -20.65
N ILE A 165 -12.69 3.22 -19.35
CA ILE A 165 -12.53 4.22 -18.28
C ILE A 165 -11.05 4.60 -18.17
N ALA A 166 -10.74 5.84 -18.56
CA ALA A 166 -9.38 6.36 -18.55
C ALA A 166 -8.88 6.59 -17.11
N HIS A 167 -7.73 5.98 -16.78
CA HIS A 167 -7.14 6.03 -15.44
C HIS A 167 -5.63 5.80 -15.49
N ASN A 168 -4.92 6.20 -14.44
CA ASN A 168 -3.55 5.74 -14.21
C ASN A 168 -3.47 4.85 -12.97
N VAL A 169 -2.43 4.04 -12.91
CA VAL A 169 -2.13 3.16 -11.77
C VAL A 169 -0.74 3.46 -11.25
N SER A 170 -0.63 3.65 -9.94
CA SER A 170 0.66 3.86 -9.29
C SER A 170 0.80 2.98 -8.05
N TYR A 171 2.03 2.63 -7.74
CA TYR A 171 2.37 1.87 -6.54
C TYR A 171 3.31 2.66 -5.65
N LEU A 172 3.00 2.77 -4.36
CA LEU A 172 3.87 3.36 -3.35
C LEU A 172 4.48 2.25 -2.49
N VAL A 173 5.78 2.03 -2.63
CA VAL A 173 6.51 1.11 -1.77
C VAL A 173 6.82 1.76 -0.42
N GLU A 174 7.02 3.07 -0.38
CA GLU A 174 7.36 3.84 0.82
C GLU A 174 6.49 5.11 0.94
N PRO A 175 5.26 4.98 1.47
CA PRO A 175 4.31 6.11 1.53
C PRO A 175 4.80 7.28 2.38
N GLY A 176 5.70 7.05 3.36
CA GLY A 176 6.29 8.09 4.18
C GLY A 176 7.07 9.17 3.42
N ARG A 177 7.46 8.89 2.16
CA ARG A 177 8.16 9.86 1.29
C ARG A 177 7.24 10.84 0.56
N PHE A 178 5.93 10.66 0.66
CA PHE A 178 4.91 11.48 -0.02
C PHE A 178 4.14 12.40 0.93
N ARG A 179 4.60 12.53 2.15
CA ARG A 179 3.98 13.37 3.19
C ARG A 179 4.43 14.82 3.15
N VAL A 180 3.70 15.67 3.85
CA VAL A 180 4.21 17.00 4.21
C VAL A 180 5.39 16.81 5.19
N PRO A 181 6.60 17.32 4.89
CA PRO A 181 7.74 17.18 5.79
C PRO A 181 7.51 17.97 7.07
N ARG A 182 7.82 17.36 8.23
CA ARG A 182 7.62 17.94 9.56
C ARG A 182 8.90 18.58 10.13
N ASN A 183 10.04 18.26 9.54
CA ASN A 183 11.35 18.77 9.93
C ASN A 183 12.32 18.75 8.75
N ARG A 184 13.54 19.29 8.95
CA ARG A 184 14.57 19.36 7.90
C ARG A 184 14.98 17.99 7.38
N GLY A 185 15.13 16.98 8.24
CA GLY A 185 15.51 15.63 7.83
C GLY A 185 14.49 15.00 6.89
N GLU A 186 13.20 15.16 7.19
CA GLU A 186 12.13 14.71 6.28
C GLU A 186 12.11 15.53 4.99
N ALA A 187 12.34 16.85 5.04
CA ALA A 187 12.34 17.70 3.84
C ALA A 187 13.45 17.30 2.85
N GLU A 188 14.58 16.82 3.36
CA GLU A 188 15.69 16.30 2.54
C GLU A 188 15.41 14.85 2.03
N TYR A 189 14.45 14.17 2.63
CA TYR A 189 14.15 12.76 2.38
C TYR A 189 12.92 12.51 1.51
N ILE A 190 11.94 13.39 1.50
CA ILE A 190 10.71 13.25 0.70
C ILE A 190 11.04 13.15 -0.80
N THR A 191 10.11 12.58 -1.57
CA THR A 191 10.27 12.43 -3.02
C THR A 191 10.28 13.80 -3.73
N SER A 192 10.87 13.85 -4.92
CA SER A 192 10.90 15.06 -5.74
C SER A 192 9.51 15.39 -6.31
N GLU A 193 9.28 16.66 -6.63
CA GLU A 193 8.05 17.12 -7.27
C GLU A 193 7.79 16.42 -8.61
N THR A 194 8.85 16.14 -9.38
CA THR A 194 8.74 15.40 -10.65
C THR A 194 8.16 14.00 -10.42
N VAL A 195 8.70 13.26 -9.44
CA VAL A 195 8.20 11.92 -9.09
C VAL A 195 6.77 12.02 -8.54
N PHE A 196 6.50 13.00 -7.70
CA PHE A 196 5.18 13.25 -7.15
C PHE A 196 4.12 13.45 -8.25
N ASN A 197 4.43 14.26 -9.26
CA ASN A 197 3.54 14.52 -10.40
C ASN A 197 3.42 13.32 -11.35
N ASP A 198 4.41 12.44 -11.42
CA ASP A 198 4.32 11.18 -12.16
C ASP A 198 3.42 10.14 -11.46
N ILE A 199 3.48 10.06 -10.14
CA ILE A 199 2.64 9.17 -9.33
C ILE A 199 1.16 9.59 -9.38
N CYS A 200 0.89 10.87 -9.22
CA CYS A 200 -0.46 11.41 -9.24
C CYS A 200 -0.54 12.53 -10.27
N LEU A 201 -0.88 12.15 -11.50
CA LEU A 201 -0.89 13.06 -12.64
C LEU A 201 -1.68 14.33 -12.34
N PRO A 202 -1.15 15.53 -12.66
CA PRO A 202 -1.84 16.81 -12.41
C PRO A 202 -3.21 16.90 -13.10
N SER A 203 -3.40 16.18 -14.22
CA SER A 203 -4.67 16.09 -14.96
C SER A 203 -5.77 15.35 -14.18
N CYS A 204 -5.42 14.39 -13.32
CA CYS A 204 -6.39 13.63 -12.54
C CYS A 204 -7.05 14.48 -11.45
N ARG A 205 -8.36 14.57 -11.48
CA ARG A 205 -9.18 15.30 -10.48
C ARG A 205 -9.64 14.39 -9.34
N HIS A 206 -9.47 13.09 -9.50
CA HIS A 206 -9.91 12.09 -8.55
C HIS A 206 -8.74 11.18 -8.18
N VAL A 207 -8.68 10.79 -6.91
CA VAL A 207 -7.68 9.85 -6.38
C VAL A 207 -8.41 8.76 -5.60
N LEU A 208 -8.12 7.51 -5.91
CA LEU A 208 -8.55 6.38 -5.12
C LEU A 208 -7.32 5.64 -4.61
N MET A 209 -7.17 5.56 -3.29
CA MET A 209 -6.08 4.85 -2.63
C MET A 209 -6.56 3.53 -2.06
N VAL A 210 -5.79 2.47 -2.25
CA VAL A 210 -6.04 1.15 -1.65
C VAL A 210 -4.81 0.75 -0.83
N SER A 211 -4.97 0.68 0.49
CA SER A 211 -3.87 0.53 1.43
C SER A 211 -3.91 -0.78 2.19
N HIS A 212 -2.72 -1.28 2.51
CA HIS A 212 -2.53 -2.36 3.46
C HIS A 212 -3.01 -1.98 4.87
N THR A 213 -2.81 -0.72 5.27
CA THR A 213 -3.14 -0.17 6.58
C THR A 213 -4.54 0.45 6.60
N ARG A 214 -4.92 1.04 7.73
CA ARG A 214 -6.19 1.74 7.86
C ARG A 214 -6.25 2.98 6.95
N PRO A 215 -7.39 3.24 6.28
CA PRO A 215 -7.53 4.33 5.30
C PRO A 215 -7.29 5.71 5.90
N GLU A 216 -7.66 5.94 7.16
CA GLU A 216 -7.52 7.23 7.85
C GLU A 216 -6.06 7.66 7.95
N LEU A 217 -5.15 6.71 8.22
CA LEU A 217 -3.72 6.99 8.29
C LEU A 217 -3.18 7.43 6.93
N MET A 218 -3.60 6.74 5.86
CA MET A 218 -3.13 7.07 4.50
C MET A 218 -3.68 8.41 4.03
N LEU A 219 -4.93 8.75 4.35
CA LEU A 219 -5.47 10.08 4.08
C LEU A 219 -4.61 11.18 4.71
N GLY A 220 -4.19 11.01 5.97
CA GLY A 220 -3.31 11.96 6.64
C GLY A 220 -1.90 11.98 6.06
N THR A 221 -1.28 10.82 5.89
CA THR A 221 0.11 10.71 5.41
C THR A 221 0.26 11.22 3.98
N LEU A 222 -0.69 10.90 3.09
CA LEU A 222 -0.65 11.21 1.68
C LEU A 222 -1.45 12.46 1.30
N GLN A 223 -1.73 13.31 2.27
CA GLN A 223 -2.50 14.56 2.05
C GLN A 223 -2.01 15.36 0.83
N PRO A 224 -0.70 15.52 0.55
CA PRO A 224 -0.25 16.24 -0.63
C PRO A 224 -0.72 15.63 -1.96
N LEU A 225 -0.89 14.29 -2.05
CA LEU A 225 -1.32 13.63 -3.29
C LEU A 225 -2.78 13.92 -3.66
N TRP A 226 -3.62 14.27 -2.70
CA TRP A 226 -5.05 14.50 -2.97
C TRP A 226 -5.53 15.92 -2.68
N THR A 227 -4.68 16.81 -2.18
CA THR A 227 -5.08 18.20 -1.96
C THR A 227 -5.61 18.82 -3.25
N GLY A 228 -6.82 19.38 -3.19
CA GLY A 228 -7.51 19.97 -4.34
C GLY A 228 -8.19 18.94 -5.27
N ARG A 229 -8.25 17.67 -4.88
CA ARG A 229 -8.89 16.57 -5.63
C ARG A 229 -9.94 15.88 -4.79
N SER A 230 -10.91 15.22 -5.44
CA SER A 230 -11.79 14.29 -4.75
C SER A 230 -11.03 13.03 -4.41
N VAL A 231 -11.13 12.56 -3.18
CA VAL A 231 -10.37 11.39 -2.71
C VAL A 231 -11.27 10.33 -2.10
N LYS A 232 -10.93 9.06 -2.34
CA LYS A 232 -11.42 7.90 -1.59
C LYS A 232 -10.23 7.05 -1.16
N ALA A 233 -10.22 6.63 0.08
CA ALA A 233 -9.26 5.66 0.59
C ALA A 233 -9.99 4.40 1.05
N LEU A 234 -9.44 3.25 0.67
CA LEU A 234 -9.83 1.92 1.08
C LEU A 234 -8.65 1.28 1.82
N GLY A 235 -8.92 0.41 2.79
CA GLY A 235 -7.89 -0.24 3.57
C GLY A 235 -8.48 -1.16 4.62
N PHE A 236 -7.66 -1.60 5.56
CA PHE A 236 -8.09 -2.46 6.66
C PHE A 236 -9.05 -1.72 7.59
N ILE A 237 -10.27 -2.22 7.74
CA ILE A 237 -11.31 -1.64 8.60
C ILE A 237 -11.71 -2.57 9.75
N ASN A 238 -10.78 -3.38 10.20
CA ASN A 238 -10.94 -4.29 11.33
C ASN A 238 -12.02 -5.37 11.12
N LYS A 239 -12.32 -5.71 9.87
CA LYS A 239 -13.15 -6.85 9.50
C LYS A 239 -12.28 -8.03 9.13
N GLY A 240 -12.59 -9.18 9.67
CA GLY A 240 -11.81 -10.38 9.42
C GLY A 240 -12.58 -11.63 9.82
N GLY A 241 -11.85 -12.72 9.95
CA GLY A 241 -12.38 -14.03 10.25
C GLY A 241 -11.47 -15.10 9.62
N THR A 242 -11.95 -16.34 9.53
CA THR A 242 -11.25 -17.43 8.86
C THR A 242 -11.47 -17.33 7.35
N LEU A 243 -10.77 -16.38 6.72
CA LEU A 243 -10.88 -16.07 5.30
C LEU A 243 -9.51 -16.22 4.62
N ASP A 244 -9.51 -16.43 3.31
CA ASP A 244 -8.30 -16.25 2.50
C ASP A 244 -8.05 -14.78 2.17
N VAL A 245 -7.00 -14.50 1.39
CA VAL A 245 -6.63 -13.12 1.04
C VAL A 245 -7.73 -12.40 0.24
N GLU A 246 -8.39 -13.10 -0.68
CA GLU A 246 -9.47 -12.52 -1.48
C GLU A 246 -10.70 -12.22 -0.62
N GLY A 247 -11.07 -13.14 0.28
CA GLY A 247 -12.13 -12.92 1.26
C GLY A 247 -11.82 -11.77 2.21
N MET A 248 -10.56 -11.64 2.67
CA MET A 248 -10.11 -10.52 3.48
C MET A 248 -10.24 -9.18 2.74
N ASN A 249 -9.82 -9.12 1.46
CA ASN A 249 -10.01 -7.92 0.65
C ASN A 249 -11.50 -7.61 0.45
N PHE A 250 -12.33 -8.62 0.27
CA PHE A 250 -13.77 -8.43 0.10
C PHE A 250 -14.44 -7.84 1.35
N VAL A 251 -14.26 -8.45 2.52
CA VAL A 251 -14.93 -7.99 3.77
C VAL A 251 -14.44 -6.63 4.24
N ASN A 252 -13.20 -6.26 3.90
CA ASN A 252 -12.66 -4.93 4.18
C ASN A 252 -12.97 -3.89 3.08
N GLY A 253 -13.73 -4.26 2.05
CA GLY A 253 -14.11 -3.33 0.98
C GLY A 253 -12.95 -2.93 0.06
N CYS A 254 -11.91 -3.78 -0.05
CA CYS A 254 -10.69 -3.53 -0.83
C CYS A 254 -10.58 -4.42 -2.09
N SER A 255 -11.57 -5.29 -2.37
CA SER A 255 -11.55 -6.11 -3.58
C SER A 255 -11.68 -5.24 -4.84
N TRP A 256 -11.25 -5.77 -5.99
CA TRP A 256 -11.36 -5.10 -7.28
C TRP A 256 -12.77 -4.56 -7.57
N ALA A 257 -13.80 -5.27 -7.15
CA ALA A 257 -15.18 -4.85 -7.34
C ALA A 257 -15.56 -3.63 -6.45
N HIS A 258 -15.09 -3.58 -5.20
CA HIS A 258 -15.27 -2.41 -4.35
C HIS A 258 -14.51 -1.19 -4.88
N ILE A 259 -13.30 -1.40 -5.42
CA ILE A 259 -12.51 -0.35 -6.08
C ILE A 259 -13.31 0.23 -7.25
N LEU A 260 -13.85 -0.61 -8.13
CA LEU A 260 -14.67 -0.16 -9.26
C LEU A 260 -15.96 0.56 -8.83
N ARG A 261 -16.60 0.09 -7.76
CA ARG A 261 -17.79 0.76 -7.19
C ARG A 261 -17.45 2.18 -6.73
N GLU A 262 -16.33 2.37 -6.05
CA GLU A 262 -15.91 3.71 -5.61
C GLU A 262 -15.42 4.58 -6.79
N VAL A 263 -14.77 4.00 -7.81
CA VAL A 263 -14.48 4.69 -9.08
C VAL A 263 -15.77 5.18 -9.73
N GLY A 264 -16.79 4.31 -9.82
CA GLY A 264 -18.12 4.66 -10.37
C GLY A 264 -18.73 5.86 -9.65
N LYS A 265 -18.67 5.89 -8.32
CA LYS A 265 -19.15 7.02 -7.52
C LYS A 265 -18.36 8.30 -7.78
N LEU A 266 -17.03 8.23 -7.84
CA LEU A 266 -16.15 9.39 -8.07
C LEU A 266 -16.34 9.99 -9.47
N LEU A 267 -16.55 9.14 -10.48
CA LEU A 267 -16.69 9.55 -11.87
C LEU A 267 -18.16 9.66 -12.33
N SER A 268 -19.13 9.40 -11.45
CA SER A 268 -20.57 9.37 -11.77
C SER A 268 -20.91 8.38 -12.90
N ILE A 269 -20.28 7.20 -12.90
CA ILE A 269 -20.53 6.11 -13.84
C ILE A 269 -21.58 5.15 -13.25
N ASN A 270 -22.58 4.79 -14.06
CA ASN A 270 -23.58 3.78 -13.64
C ASN A 270 -22.91 2.42 -13.42
N GLU A 271 -23.26 1.74 -12.32
CA GLU A 271 -22.75 0.40 -11.98
C GLU A 271 -23.01 -0.65 -13.08
N GLU A 272 -24.06 -0.48 -13.88
CA GLU A 272 -24.39 -1.37 -15.02
C GLU A 272 -23.33 -1.36 -16.14
N VAL A 273 -22.54 -0.31 -16.23
CA VAL A 273 -21.45 -0.21 -17.21
C VAL A 273 -20.27 -1.11 -16.84
N VAL A 274 -20.04 -1.27 -15.54
CA VAL A 274 -18.83 -1.94 -15.01
C VAL A 274 -19.11 -3.30 -14.40
N PHE A 275 -20.37 -3.60 -14.02
CA PHE A 275 -20.75 -4.83 -13.33
C PHE A 275 -21.88 -5.58 -14.03
N SER A 276 -21.78 -6.91 -14.05
CA SER A 276 -22.89 -7.82 -14.34
C SER A 276 -23.93 -7.79 -13.21
N ASP A 277 -25.12 -8.34 -13.50
CA ASP A 277 -26.18 -8.46 -12.49
C ASP A 277 -25.76 -9.29 -11.27
N LEU A 278 -25.00 -10.37 -11.47
CA LEU A 278 -24.50 -11.21 -10.40
C LEU A 278 -23.50 -10.45 -9.50
N GLU A 279 -22.55 -9.73 -10.09
CA GLU A 279 -21.58 -8.92 -9.35
C GLU A 279 -22.29 -7.84 -8.53
N ARG A 280 -23.31 -7.18 -9.07
CA ARG A 280 -24.14 -6.19 -8.34
C ARG A 280 -24.88 -6.81 -7.17
N GLN A 281 -25.46 -7.99 -7.33
CA GLN A 281 -26.15 -8.71 -6.24
C GLN A 281 -25.18 -9.08 -5.11
N VAL A 282 -23.97 -9.54 -5.44
CA VAL A 282 -22.91 -9.81 -4.45
C VAL A 282 -22.53 -8.54 -3.71
N LEU A 283 -22.25 -7.45 -4.43
CA LEU A 283 -21.86 -6.18 -3.83
C LEU A 283 -22.96 -5.56 -2.94
N ASN A 284 -24.23 -5.90 -3.20
CA ASN A 284 -25.37 -5.49 -2.37
C ASN A 284 -25.69 -6.47 -1.22
N GLY A 285 -24.89 -7.53 -1.06
CA GLY A 285 -25.05 -8.50 0.02
C GLY A 285 -26.17 -9.52 -0.21
N ASN A 286 -26.70 -9.63 -1.44
CA ASN A 286 -27.78 -10.55 -1.80
C ASN A 286 -27.26 -11.96 -2.17
N LEU A 287 -25.99 -12.06 -2.55
CA LEU A 287 -25.31 -13.32 -2.92
C LEU A 287 -23.93 -13.43 -2.27
N SER A 288 -23.42 -14.68 -2.13
CA SER A 288 -22.05 -14.93 -1.74
C SER A 288 -21.05 -14.36 -2.76
N PRO A 289 -19.91 -13.81 -2.33
CA PRO A 289 -18.84 -13.41 -3.25
C PRO A 289 -18.16 -14.58 -3.95
N ASP A 290 -18.27 -15.81 -3.41
CA ASP A 290 -17.54 -16.98 -3.87
C ASP A 290 -17.91 -17.35 -5.31
N GLY A 291 -16.91 -17.45 -6.17
CA GLY A 291 -17.08 -17.77 -7.59
C GLY A 291 -17.55 -16.61 -8.47
N VAL A 292 -17.88 -15.46 -7.88
CA VAL A 292 -18.31 -14.25 -8.63
C VAL A 292 -17.24 -13.15 -8.52
N ILE A 293 -16.90 -12.74 -7.32
CA ILE A 293 -15.90 -11.70 -7.06
C ILE A 293 -14.61 -12.31 -6.48
N THR A 294 -14.73 -13.29 -5.60
CA THR A 294 -13.63 -14.09 -5.06
C THR A 294 -13.58 -15.45 -5.76
N LYS A 295 -12.40 -16.06 -5.80
CA LYS A 295 -12.28 -17.44 -6.28
C LYS A 295 -13.04 -18.37 -5.35
N ILE A 296 -13.57 -19.47 -5.91
CA ILE A 296 -14.16 -20.53 -5.07
C ILE A 296 -13.03 -21.04 -4.15
N ASN A 297 -13.25 -20.94 -2.85
CA ASN A 297 -12.40 -21.58 -1.87
C ASN A 297 -12.54 -23.10 -2.00
N ASN A 298 -11.79 -23.71 -2.93
CA ASN A 298 -11.50 -25.12 -2.82
C ASN A 298 -10.71 -25.28 -1.51
N LYS A 299 -11.39 -25.70 -0.47
CA LYS A 299 -10.75 -26.20 0.74
C LYS A 299 -9.82 -27.31 0.29
N GLU A 300 -8.56 -27.00 0.02
CA GLU A 300 -7.53 -27.99 0.11
C GLU A 300 -7.46 -28.38 1.59
N ILE A 301 -7.99 -29.57 1.83
CA ILE A 301 -7.91 -30.30 3.08
C ILE A 301 -6.46 -30.58 3.45
#